data_5f0ecbd5354db06f735b09afe0da9160
#
_entry.id   5f0ecbd5354db06f735b09afe0da9160
#
_cell.length_a   1.000
_cell.length_b   1.000
_cell.length_c   1.000
_cell.angle_alpha   90.00
_cell.angle_beta   90.00
_cell.angle_gamma   90.00
#
_symmetry.space_group_name_H-M   'P 1'
#
loop_
_entity.id
_entity.type
_entity.pdbx_description
1 polymer ?
#
loop_
_entity_poly.entity_id
_entity_poly.type
_entity_poly.pdbx_seq_one_letter_code
_entity_poly.pdbx_strand_id
1 'polypeptide(L)'
;MAHRTWCAGTDKNAGFFWTGDAGSRTILFCESAIDAISCREFFPECLAISTSGVVAAPAWLRGLIARGYIIHCGYDTDEAGERAAASMIAMHPSVKRKQPPSHDWNDALVAHLSNSK
;
A
#
# COMPACT_ATOMS: atom_id res chain seq x y z
N MET A 1 -17.74 -7.22 13.81
CA MET A 1 -17.45 -6.32 14.18
C MET A 1 -16.85 -5.37 13.37
N ALA A 2 -17.38 -4.73 12.83
CA ALA A 2 -16.88 -3.84 11.91
C ALA A 2 -15.92 -2.84 12.44
N HIS A 3 -16.04 -2.50 13.64
CA HIS A 3 -15.23 -1.43 14.12
C HIS A 3 -13.76 -1.67 14.03
N ARG A 4 -13.30 -2.89 14.06
CA ARG A 4 -11.88 -3.02 13.94
C ARG A 4 -11.44 -2.93 12.53
N THR A 5 -12.33 -2.81 11.57
CA THR A 5 -11.94 -2.60 10.19
C THR A 5 -11.85 -1.14 9.83
N TRP A 6 -12.32 -0.26 10.70
CA TRP A 6 -12.33 1.13 10.39
C TRP A 6 -11.03 1.82 10.69
N CYS A 7 -10.22 1.29 11.50
CA CYS A 7 -8.99 1.96 11.85
C CYS A 7 -7.83 1.21 11.25
N ALA A 8 -6.93 0.77 12.06
CA ALA A 8 -5.73 0.12 11.59
C ALA A 8 -5.60 -1.23 12.26
N GLY A 9 -5.01 -2.15 11.57
CA GLY A 9 -4.77 -3.47 12.12
C GLY A 9 -3.38 -3.93 11.83
N THR A 10 -2.84 -4.74 12.72
CA THR A 10 -1.56 -5.38 12.54
C THR A 10 -1.73 -6.85 12.80
N ASP A 11 -1.29 -7.65 11.86
CA ASP A 11 -1.30 -9.09 12.01
C ASP A 11 0.15 -9.55 11.97
N LYS A 12 0.70 -9.90 13.11
CA LYS A 12 2.08 -10.30 13.18
C LYS A 12 2.36 -11.57 12.40
N ASN A 13 1.39 -12.45 12.33
CA ASN A 13 1.58 -13.69 11.58
C ASN A 13 1.55 -13.44 10.07
N ALA A 14 0.75 -12.49 9.63
CA ALA A 14 0.70 -12.11 8.23
C ALA A 14 1.78 -11.11 7.87
N GLY A 15 2.36 -10.43 8.86
CA GLY A 15 3.44 -9.49 8.63
C GLY A 15 3.02 -8.20 7.97
N PHE A 16 1.81 -7.72 8.24
CA PHE A 16 1.39 -6.46 7.63
C PHE A 16 0.52 -5.63 8.57
N PHE A 17 0.45 -4.36 8.24
CA PHE A 17 -0.40 -3.36 8.87
C PHE A 17 -1.34 -2.81 7.80
N TRP A 18 -2.58 -2.54 8.14
CA TRP A 18 -3.51 -1.99 7.16
C TRP A 18 -4.33 -0.85 7.77
N THR A 19 -4.81 0.03 6.91
CA THR A 19 -5.68 1.12 7.28
C THR A 19 -6.56 1.48 6.08
N GLY A 20 -7.70 2.07 6.33
CA GLY A 20 -8.60 2.51 5.29
C GLY A 20 -9.86 1.70 5.24
N ASP A 21 -10.46 1.65 4.06
CA ASP A 21 -11.75 0.99 3.87
C ASP A 21 -11.54 -0.51 3.64
N ALA A 22 -11.82 -1.30 4.68
CA ALA A 22 -11.65 -2.74 4.59
C ALA A 22 -12.59 -3.39 3.58
N GLY A 23 -13.65 -2.70 3.17
CA GLY A 23 -14.56 -3.19 2.15
C GLY A 23 -14.15 -2.84 0.73
N SER A 24 -13.05 -2.09 0.57
CA SER A 24 -12.61 -1.68 -0.75
C SER A 24 -12.10 -2.85 -1.56
N ARG A 25 -12.34 -2.81 -2.87
CA ARG A 25 -11.78 -3.78 -3.80
C ARG A 25 -10.42 -3.35 -4.34
N THR A 26 -9.99 -2.15 -3.99
CA THR A 26 -8.72 -1.60 -4.44
C THR A 26 -7.76 -1.55 -3.27
N ILE A 27 -6.61 -2.17 -3.43
CA ILE A 27 -5.59 -2.25 -2.39
C ILE A 27 -4.33 -1.54 -2.88
N LEU A 28 -3.74 -0.74 -1.99
CA LEU A 28 -2.51 -0.04 -2.27
C LEU A 28 -1.46 -0.48 -1.26
N PHE A 29 -0.39 -1.10 -1.73
CA PHE A 29 0.69 -1.55 -0.86
C PHE A 29 1.72 -0.44 -0.65
N CYS A 30 2.19 -0.33 0.59
CA CYS A 30 3.25 0.61 0.96
C CYS A 30 4.28 -0.13 1.79
N GLU A 31 5.45 0.47 1.95
CA GLU A 31 6.53 -0.17 2.70
C GLU A 31 6.37 -0.04 4.21
N SER A 32 5.81 1.06 4.69
CA SER A 32 5.70 1.31 6.12
C SER A 32 4.27 1.68 6.50
N ALA A 33 3.98 1.57 7.80
CA ALA A 33 2.68 1.94 8.32
C ALA A 33 2.41 3.44 8.13
N ILE A 34 3.43 4.28 8.31
CA ILE A 34 3.29 5.71 8.12
C ILE A 34 2.94 6.03 6.67
N ASP A 35 3.58 5.35 5.73
CA ASP A 35 3.27 5.53 4.33
C ASP A 35 1.86 5.08 4.00
N ALA A 36 1.40 3.99 4.60
CA ALA A 36 0.03 3.52 4.37
C ALA A 36 -0.98 4.55 4.87
N ILE A 37 -0.74 5.12 6.04
CA ILE A 37 -1.61 6.15 6.59
C ILE A 37 -1.62 7.40 5.70
N SER A 38 -0.44 7.81 5.23
CA SER A 38 -0.32 8.97 4.35
C SER A 38 -0.99 8.73 3.01
N CYS A 39 -0.81 7.54 2.46
CA CYS A 39 -1.39 7.13 1.19
C CYS A 39 -2.90 7.20 1.22
N ARG A 40 -3.49 6.83 2.34
CA ARG A 40 -4.92 6.87 2.52
C ARG A 40 -5.48 8.28 2.39
N GLU A 41 -4.69 9.30 2.75
CA GLU A 41 -5.13 10.68 2.60
C GLU A 41 -5.31 11.07 1.14
N PHE A 42 -4.49 10.48 0.25
CA PHE A 42 -4.64 10.73 -1.18
C PHE A 42 -5.71 9.85 -1.80
N PHE A 43 -5.89 8.64 -1.28
CA PHE A 43 -6.80 7.67 -1.88
C PHE A 43 -7.69 7.07 -0.78
N PRO A 44 -8.62 7.86 -0.25
CA PRO A 44 -9.45 7.39 0.88
C PRO A 44 -10.35 6.20 0.54
N GLU A 45 -10.57 5.95 -0.73
CA GLU A 45 -11.40 4.83 -1.16
C GLU A 45 -10.63 3.50 -1.17
N CYS A 46 -9.32 3.55 -0.99
CA CYS A 46 -8.50 2.34 -1.05
C CYS A 46 -8.27 1.75 0.34
N LEU A 47 -7.94 0.48 0.35
CA LEU A 47 -7.39 -0.17 1.54
C LEU A 47 -5.88 -0.10 1.41
N ALA A 48 -5.21 0.60 2.31
CA ALA A 48 -3.77 0.75 2.28
C ALA A 48 -3.14 -0.30 3.20
N ILE A 49 -2.20 -1.07 2.68
CA ILE A 49 -1.54 -2.14 3.43
C ILE A 49 -0.04 -1.90 3.42
N SER A 50 0.56 -1.90 4.61
CA SER A 50 2.01 -1.86 4.74
C SER A 50 2.56 -3.27 4.82
N THR A 51 3.58 -3.56 4.04
CA THR A 51 4.25 -4.85 4.08
C THR A 51 5.38 -4.88 5.11
N SER A 52 5.56 -3.79 5.86
CA SER A 52 6.61 -3.68 6.87
C SER A 52 7.99 -3.89 6.27
N GLY A 53 8.21 -3.24 5.14
CA GLY A 53 9.46 -3.34 4.43
C GLY A 53 9.23 -3.68 2.97
N VAL A 54 10.30 -3.85 2.24
CA VAL A 54 10.23 -4.11 0.81
C VAL A 54 10.06 -5.61 0.59
N VAL A 55 8.87 -6.01 0.16
CA VAL A 55 8.55 -7.42 -0.10
C VAL A 55 8.00 -7.53 -1.51
N ALA A 56 8.69 -8.28 -2.36
CA ALA A 56 8.29 -8.40 -3.76
C ALA A 56 7.05 -9.28 -3.95
N ALA A 57 6.88 -10.29 -3.11
CA ALA A 57 5.79 -11.23 -3.29
C ALA A 57 5.28 -11.76 -1.95
N PRO A 58 4.45 -11.00 -1.25
CA PRO A 58 3.83 -11.52 -0.04
C PRO A 58 3.02 -12.78 -0.36
N ALA A 59 3.07 -13.75 0.55
CA ALA A 59 2.44 -15.05 0.30
C ALA A 59 0.94 -14.94 0.05
N TRP A 60 0.30 -13.94 0.64
CA TRP A 60 -1.16 -13.76 0.52
C TRP A 60 -1.58 -12.96 -0.70
N LEU A 61 -0.64 -12.42 -1.48
CA LEU A 61 -0.97 -11.58 -2.62
C LEU A 61 -1.72 -12.35 -3.70
N ARG A 62 -1.30 -13.57 -3.99
CA ARG A 62 -1.95 -14.38 -5.00
C ARG A 62 -3.43 -14.59 -4.69
N GLY A 63 -3.77 -14.81 -3.43
CA GLY A 63 -5.15 -15.02 -3.02
C GLY A 63 -6.01 -13.79 -3.24
N LEU A 64 -5.46 -12.60 -2.98
CA LEU A 64 -6.19 -11.36 -3.22
C LEU A 64 -6.45 -11.15 -4.70
N ILE A 65 -5.46 -11.40 -5.53
CA ILE A 65 -5.61 -11.27 -6.97
C ILE A 65 -6.66 -12.24 -7.49
N ALA A 66 -6.63 -13.47 -7.01
CA ALA A 66 -7.59 -14.48 -7.40
C ALA A 66 -9.02 -14.10 -7.02
N ARG A 67 -9.19 -13.32 -5.97
CA ARG A 67 -10.50 -12.86 -5.53
C ARG A 67 -10.97 -11.60 -6.26
N GLY A 68 -10.20 -11.12 -7.20
CA GLY A 68 -10.61 -9.98 -8.00
C GLY A 68 -10.27 -8.62 -7.44
N TYR A 69 -9.39 -8.56 -6.45
CA TYR A 69 -8.95 -7.27 -5.93
C TYR A 69 -8.05 -6.59 -6.94
N ILE A 70 -8.17 -5.27 -7.00
CA ILE A 70 -7.29 -4.43 -7.82
C ILE A 70 -6.11 -4.04 -6.95
N ILE A 71 -4.91 -4.38 -7.39
CA ILE A 71 -3.71 -4.18 -6.59
C ILE A 71 -2.82 -3.12 -7.21
N HIS A 72 -2.42 -2.16 -6.39
CA HIS A 72 -1.42 -1.16 -6.76
C HIS A 72 -0.22 -1.30 -5.83
N CYS A 73 0.98 -1.25 -6.40
CA CYS A 73 2.21 -1.27 -5.61
C CYS A 73 2.70 0.16 -5.44
N GLY A 74 2.57 0.69 -4.24
CA GLY A 74 2.93 2.07 -3.92
C GLY A 74 4.26 2.17 -3.16
N TYR A 75 5.19 1.28 -3.43
CA TYR A 75 6.50 1.33 -2.78
C TYR A 75 7.24 2.61 -3.15
N ASP A 76 8.22 2.96 -2.30
CA ASP A 76 9.01 4.18 -2.45
C ASP A 76 9.70 4.23 -3.82
N THR A 77 10.10 5.44 -4.22
CA THR A 77 10.74 5.64 -5.52
C THR A 77 12.25 5.40 -5.48
N ASP A 78 12.79 4.91 -4.37
CA ASP A 78 14.19 4.58 -4.30
C ASP A 78 14.47 3.26 -5.04
N GLU A 79 15.74 2.90 -5.12
CA GLU A 79 16.16 1.72 -5.88
C GLU A 79 15.52 0.45 -5.36
N ALA A 80 15.49 0.27 -4.05
CA ALA A 80 14.93 -0.93 -3.44
C ALA A 80 13.43 -1.04 -3.70
N GLY A 81 12.71 0.08 -3.57
CA GLY A 81 11.28 0.11 -3.82
C GLY A 81 10.93 -0.18 -5.27
N GLU A 82 11.69 0.42 -6.19
CA GLU A 82 11.43 0.19 -7.61
C GLU A 82 11.75 -1.25 -8.02
N ARG A 83 12.81 -1.81 -7.45
CA ARG A 83 13.18 -3.19 -7.75
C ARG A 83 12.11 -4.16 -7.25
N ALA A 84 11.61 -3.95 -6.03
CA ALA A 84 10.60 -4.82 -5.47
C ALA A 84 9.28 -4.68 -6.24
N ALA A 85 8.93 -3.46 -6.64
CA ALA A 85 7.72 -3.24 -7.43
C ALA A 85 7.81 -3.94 -8.78
N ALA A 86 8.97 -3.85 -9.43
CA ALA A 86 9.19 -4.51 -10.71
C ALA A 86 9.07 -6.02 -10.57
N SER A 87 9.64 -6.58 -9.51
CA SER A 87 9.55 -8.02 -9.25
C SER A 87 8.12 -8.46 -8.98
N MET A 88 7.39 -7.67 -8.21
CA MET A 88 5.99 -7.98 -7.91
C MET A 88 5.17 -8.01 -9.20
N ILE A 89 5.35 -7.02 -10.06
CA ILE A 89 4.62 -6.93 -11.32
C ILE A 89 5.03 -8.06 -12.26
N ALA A 90 6.30 -8.43 -12.26
CA ALA A 90 6.76 -9.55 -13.09
C ALA A 90 6.08 -10.86 -12.70
N MET A 91 5.87 -11.06 -11.40
CA MET A 91 5.21 -12.27 -10.92
C MET A 91 3.68 -12.19 -11.03
N HIS A 92 3.14 -11.00 -10.95
CA HIS A 92 1.70 -10.78 -10.98
C HIS A 92 1.39 -9.59 -11.90
N PRO A 93 1.30 -9.83 -13.21
CA PRO A 93 1.17 -8.73 -14.18
C PRO A 93 -0.06 -7.84 -14.00
N SER A 94 -1.05 -8.28 -13.25
CA SER A 94 -2.23 -7.45 -12.99
C SER A 94 -1.97 -6.36 -11.96
N VAL A 95 -0.87 -6.47 -11.20
CA VAL A 95 -0.48 -5.45 -10.23
C VAL A 95 0.01 -4.21 -10.98
N LYS A 96 -0.43 -3.04 -10.55
CA LYS A 96 -0.05 -1.79 -11.19
C LYS A 96 0.89 -1.00 -10.30
N ARG A 97 1.80 -0.28 -10.91
CA ARG A 97 2.71 0.60 -10.17
C ARG A 97 2.02 1.92 -9.89
N LYS A 98 2.04 2.34 -8.62
CA LYS A 98 1.56 3.67 -8.24
C LYS A 98 2.65 4.34 -7.44
N GLN A 99 3.48 5.11 -8.12
CA GLN A 99 4.61 5.77 -7.48
C GLN A 99 4.14 6.95 -6.64
N PRO A 100 4.68 7.11 -5.43
CA PRO A 100 4.43 8.34 -4.69
C PRO A 100 5.02 9.53 -5.46
N PRO A 101 4.40 10.72 -5.36
CA PRO A 101 4.91 11.89 -6.08
C PRO A 101 6.18 12.48 -5.47
N SER A 102 6.60 11.96 -4.32
CA SER A 102 7.87 12.31 -3.69
C SER A 102 8.63 11.03 -3.42
N HIS A 103 9.62 11.04 -2.53
CA HIS A 103 10.38 9.84 -2.22
C HIS A 103 9.46 8.73 -1.68
N ASP A 104 8.56 9.10 -0.78
CA ASP A 104 7.56 8.16 -0.25
C ASP A 104 6.25 8.91 -0.01
N TRP A 105 5.22 8.18 0.42
CA TRP A 105 3.90 8.78 0.59
C TRP A 105 3.85 9.79 1.73
N ASN A 106 4.64 9.57 2.79
CA ASN A 106 4.67 10.51 3.90
C ASN A 106 5.27 11.85 3.45
N ASP A 107 6.37 11.80 2.70
CA ASP A 107 6.97 13.02 2.15
C ASP A 107 6.00 13.72 1.21
N ALA A 108 5.29 12.96 0.40
CA ALA A 108 4.30 13.52 -0.52
C ALA A 108 3.19 14.25 0.25
N LEU A 109 2.72 13.66 1.34
CA LEU A 109 1.66 14.27 2.13
C LEU A 109 2.14 15.54 2.81
N VAL A 110 3.34 15.52 3.39
CA VAL A 110 3.91 16.70 4.02
C VAL A 110 4.03 17.85 3.01
N ALA A 111 4.52 17.55 1.81
CA ALA A 111 4.64 18.55 0.76
C ALA A 111 3.27 19.10 0.35
N HIS A 112 2.29 18.21 0.22
CA HIS A 112 0.94 18.59 -0.16
C HIS A 112 0.31 19.53 0.87
N LEU A 113 0.43 19.19 2.14
CA LEU A 113 -0.12 20.01 3.22
C LEU A 113 0.57 21.37 3.30
N SER A 114 1.88 21.38 3.09
CA SER A 114 2.63 22.65 3.10
C SER A 114 2.22 23.57 1.96
N ASN A 115 1.87 23.00 0.82
CA ASN A 115 1.48 23.80 -0.35
C ASN A 115 0.02 24.21 -0.34
N SER A 116 -0.76 23.69 0.58
CA SER A 116 -2.19 23.95 0.64
C SER A 116 -2.55 25.25 1.34
N LYS A 117 -1.59 25.97 1.84
CA LYS A 117 -1.84 27.19 2.60
C LYS A 117 -2.11 28.39 1.75
#